data_41ca38b24909ca092eef7c9335c6331d
#
_entry.id   41ca38b24909ca092eef7c9335c6331d
#
_cell.length_a   1.000
_cell.length_b   1.000
_cell.length_c   1.000
_cell.angle_alpha   90.00
_cell.angle_beta   90.00
_cell.angle_gamma   90.00
#
_symmetry.space_group_name_H-M   'P 1'
#
loop_
_entity.id
_entity.type
_entity.pdbx_description
1 polymer ?
#
loop_
_entity_poly.entity_id
_entity_poly.type
_entity_poly.pdbx_seq_one_letter_code
_entity_poly.pdbx_strand_id
1 'polypeptide(L)'
;MMTKNENIGKFNIIFSTLEDLVPENHPVRTYDKAIDWNFIYPLVEDLYSSTGKPSIDPIVLFKIVFINYIDGIHSIRKTCERCKTDVAYRWFLRINFDEKIPDHSTYSQNLKRKFLGTDLFNKIFTHIIDESYKAGFIDPENVFGDSTHVKANANKKKHIDKVVQITKN
;
A
#
# COMPACT_ATOMS: atom_id res chain seq x y z
N MET A 1 9.35 38.00 -20.53
CA MET A 1 8.00 38.58 -20.44
C MET A 1 7.16 37.71 -19.51
N MET A 2 6.52 38.25 -18.48
CA MET A 2 5.69 37.47 -17.53
C MET A 2 4.28 37.39 -18.08
N THR A 3 3.75 36.15 -18.23
CA THR A 3 2.35 35.93 -18.66
C THR A 3 1.49 35.75 -17.39
N LYS A 4 0.42 36.54 -17.27
CA LYS A 4 -0.55 36.38 -16.18
C LYS A 4 -1.55 35.29 -16.55
N ASN A 5 -1.93 34.43 -15.60
CA ASN A 5 -3.00 33.46 -15.79
C ASN A 5 -4.36 34.15 -15.68
N GLU A 6 -5.04 34.37 -16.82
CA GLU A 6 -6.34 35.02 -16.88
C GLU A 6 -7.49 34.12 -16.40
N ASN A 7 -7.23 32.82 -16.19
CA ASN A 7 -8.22 31.82 -15.77
C ASN A 7 -8.20 31.55 -14.25
N ILE A 8 -7.55 32.39 -13.46
CA ILE A 8 -7.53 32.25 -12.00
C ILE A 8 -8.99 32.29 -11.47
N GLY A 9 -9.39 31.23 -10.77
CA GLY A 9 -10.75 31.09 -10.20
C GLY A 9 -11.84 30.65 -11.19
N LYS A 10 -11.49 30.34 -12.44
CA LYS A 10 -12.43 29.74 -13.41
C LYS A 10 -12.22 28.25 -13.49
N PHE A 11 -13.27 27.47 -13.22
CA PHE A 11 -13.24 26.02 -13.33
C PHE A 11 -14.22 25.58 -14.41
N ASN A 12 -13.77 24.75 -15.33
CA ASN A 12 -14.60 24.17 -16.37
C ASN A 12 -15.22 22.85 -15.90
N ILE A 13 -16.44 22.59 -16.30
CA ILE A 13 -17.06 21.27 -16.12
C ILE A 13 -16.46 20.34 -17.17
N ILE A 14 -15.93 19.19 -16.73
CA ILE A 14 -15.37 18.16 -17.60
C ILE A 14 -16.16 16.88 -17.36
N PHE A 15 -16.61 16.25 -18.42
CA PHE A 15 -17.18 14.90 -18.41
C PHE A 15 -16.07 13.91 -18.79
N SER A 16 -15.58 13.14 -17.82
CA SER A 16 -14.48 12.22 -18.04
C SER A 16 -14.55 11.07 -17.03
N THR A 17 -14.05 9.91 -17.39
CA THR A 17 -13.89 8.77 -16.49
C THR A 17 -12.51 8.79 -15.84
N LEU A 18 -12.31 8.01 -14.76
CA LEU A 18 -10.99 7.82 -14.18
C LEU A 18 -10.02 7.22 -15.21
N GLU A 19 -10.53 6.37 -16.11
CA GLU A 19 -9.74 5.75 -17.17
C GLU A 19 -9.15 6.80 -18.12
N ASP A 20 -9.93 7.80 -18.50
CA ASP A 20 -9.50 8.87 -19.43
C ASP A 20 -8.52 9.84 -18.79
N LEU A 21 -8.62 10.03 -17.45
CA LEU A 21 -7.83 11.01 -16.73
C LEU A 21 -6.44 10.51 -16.34
N VAL A 22 -6.22 9.20 -16.30
CA VAL A 22 -4.92 8.63 -15.96
C VAL A 22 -4.13 8.34 -17.23
N PRO A 23 -2.98 9.00 -17.46
CA PRO A 23 -2.17 8.78 -18.68
C PRO A 23 -1.76 7.31 -18.85
N GLU A 24 -1.69 6.86 -20.10
CA GLU A 24 -1.31 5.49 -20.46
C GLU A 24 0.06 5.07 -19.90
N ASN A 25 1.00 6.00 -19.85
CA ASN A 25 2.36 5.79 -19.34
C ASN A 25 2.49 6.02 -17.83
N HIS A 26 1.37 6.19 -17.09
CA HIS A 26 1.45 6.42 -15.64
C HIS A 26 1.89 5.14 -14.90
N PRO A 27 2.83 5.22 -13.93
CA PRO A 27 3.37 4.05 -13.23
C PRO A 27 2.31 3.12 -12.61
N VAL A 28 1.19 3.65 -12.12
CA VAL A 28 0.12 2.82 -11.55
C VAL A 28 -0.47 1.82 -12.54
N ARG A 29 -0.49 2.15 -13.85
CA ARG A 29 -0.94 1.22 -14.89
C ARG A 29 0.04 0.06 -15.06
N THR A 30 1.32 0.35 -14.95
CA THR A 30 2.37 -0.67 -14.99
C THR A 30 2.24 -1.63 -13.82
N TYR A 31 2.04 -1.11 -12.60
CA TYR A 31 1.85 -1.94 -11.40
C TYR A 31 0.58 -2.78 -11.47
N ASP A 32 -0.52 -2.21 -11.97
CA ASP A 32 -1.80 -2.92 -12.10
C ASP A 32 -1.75 -4.05 -13.14
N LYS A 33 -0.95 -3.88 -14.21
CA LYS A 33 -0.70 -4.93 -15.21
C LYS A 33 0.24 -6.03 -14.71
N ALA A 34 1.23 -5.65 -13.91
CA ALA A 34 2.27 -6.57 -13.44
C ALA A 34 1.79 -7.50 -12.33
N ILE A 35 0.80 -7.09 -11.54
CA ILE A 35 0.35 -7.83 -10.36
C ILE A 35 -1.13 -8.19 -10.52
N ASP A 36 -1.43 -9.48 -10.59
CA ASP A 36 -2.81 -9.96 -10.47
C ASP A 36 -3.23 -9.96 -8.98
N TRP A 37 -3.93 -8.90 -8.57
CA TRP A 37 -4.36 -8.71 -7.19
C TRP A 37 -5.38 -9.73 -6.68
N ASN A 38 -6.00 -10.53 -7.57
CA ASN A 38 -7.01 -11.52 -7.17
C ASN A 38 -6.44 -12.63 -6.28
N PHE A 39 -5.11 -12.84 -6.29
CA PHE A 39 -4.46 -13.79 -5.39
C PHE A 39 -4.70 -13.53 -3.90
N ILE A 40 -5.09 -12.29 -3.56
CA ILE A 40 -5.37 -11.91 -2.16
C ILE A 40 -6.63 -12.59 -1.63
N TYR A 41 -7.68 -12.73 -2.46
CA TYR A 41 -8.96 -13.28 -2.00
C TYR A 41 -8.83 -14.64 -1.32
N PRO A 42 -8.24 -15.67 -1.93
CA PRO A 42 -8.11 -16.98 -1.29
C PRO A 42 -7.22 -16.98 -0.04
N LEU A 43 -6.33 -15.99 0.09
CA LEU A 43 -5.47 -15.87 1.29
C LEU A 43 -6.21 -15.30 2.51
N VAL A 44 -7.31 -14.58 2.29
CA VAL A 44 -8.03 -13.87 3.36
C VAL A 44 -9.44 -14.36 3.57
N GLU A 45 -9.98 -15.23 2.71
CA GLU A 45 -11.37 -15.69 2.70
C GLU A 45 -11.80 -16.19 4.09
N ASP A 46 -10.99 -17.05 4.71
CA ASP A 46 -11.25 -17.62 6.04
C ASP A 46 -11.24 -16.57 7.18
N LEU A 47 -10.68 -15.37 6.93
CA LEU A 47 -10.61 -14.29 7.89
C LEU A 47 -11.84 -13.37 7.84
N TYR A 48 -12.76 -13.61 6.90
CA TYR A 48 -13.97 -12.83 6.71
C TYR A 48 -15.21 -13.65 7.07
N SER A 49 -16.11 -13.02 7.85
CA SER A 49 -17.38 -13.65 8.20
C SER A 49 -18.31 -13.68 6.98
N SER A 50 -19.05 -14.78 6.83
CA SER A 50 -20.12 -14.91 5.85
C SER A 50 -21.38 -14.10 6.20
N THR A 51 -21.47 -13.54 7.41
CA THR A 51 -22.62 -12.81 7.93
C THR A 51 -22.20 -11.44 8.46
N GLY A 52 -23.14 -10.47 8.45
CA GLY A 52 -22.93 -9.14 8.98
C GLY A 52 -22.78 -8.06 7.91
N LYS A 53 -22.34 -6.86 8.33
CA LYS A 53 -22.13 -5.73 7.41
C LYS A 53 -20.97 -6.02 6.47
N PRO A 54 -21.11 -5.80 5.15
CA PRO A 54 -20.02 -5.93 4.18
C PRO A 54 -18.78 -5.14 4.63
N SER A 55 -17.65 -5.81 4.61
CA SER A 55 -16.34 -5.20 4.89
C SER A 55 -15.81 -4.48 3.65
N ILE A 56 -14.80 -3.65 3.83
CA ILE A 56 -14.03 -3.10 2.71
C ILE A 56 -13.31 -4.26 2.01
N ASP A 57 -13.26 -4.17 0.68
CA ASP A 57 -12.53 -5.11 -0.16
C ASP A 57 -11.06 -5.22 0.32
N PRO A 58 -10.58 -6.45 0.60
CA PRO A 58 -9.20 -6.65 1.01
C PRO A 58 -8.18 -6.14 -0.01
N ILE A 59 -8.44 -6.28 -1.31
CA ILE A 59 -7.56 -5.77 -2.36
C ILE A 59 -7.34 -4.26 -2.20
N VAL A 60 -8.40 -3.49 -1.94
CA VAL A 60 -8.29 -2.04 -1.70
C VAL A 60 -7.38 -1.75 -0.52
N LEU A 61 -7.51 -2.49 0.59
CA LEU A 61 -6.66 -2.30 1.76
C LEU A 61 -5.18 -2.57 1.46
N PHE A 62 -4.88 -3.66 0.73
CA PHE A 62 -3.50 -4.01 0.36
C PHE A 62 -2.92 -3.06 -0.71
N LYS A 63 -3.73 -2.61 -1.67
CA LYS A 63 -3.30 -1.57 -2.63
C LYS A 63 -2.96 -0.25 -1.94
N ILE A 64 -3.67 0.16 -0.88
CA ILE A 64 -3.32 1.35 -0.08
C ILE A 64 -1.95 1.15 0.60
N VAL A 65 -1.66 -0.04 1.14
CA VAL A 65 -0.35 -0.35 1.71
C VAL A 65 0.73 -0.32 0.63
N PHE A 66 0.47 -0.86 -0.53
CA PHE A 66 1.38 -0.84 -1.66
C PHE A 66 1.72 0.60 -2.08
N ILE A 67 0.72 1.49 -2.24
CA ILE A 67 0.93 2.92 -2.50
C ILE A 67 1.81 3.55 -1.41
N ASN A 68 1.56 3.20 -0.14
CA ASN A 68 2.35 3.70 0.99
C ASN A 68 3.84 3.39 0.83
N TYR A 69 4.17 2.19 0.37
CA TYR A 69 5.56 1.75 0.16
C TYR A 69 6.19 2.40 -1.08
N ILE A 70 5.54 2.36 -2.24
CA ILE A 70 6.11 2.88 -3.49
C ILE A 70 6.34 4.39 -3.46
N ASP A 71 5.52 5.12 -2.72
CA ASP A 71 5.64 6.58 -2.56
C ASP A 71 6.56 6.98 -1.39
N GLY A 72 7.09 6.04 -0.63
CA GLY A 72 7.87 6.34 0.57
C GLY A 72 7.08 7.09 1.64
N ILE A 73 5.76 6.96 1.67
CA ILE A 73 4.90 7.60 2.67
C ILE A 73 4.87 6.71 3.91
N HIS A 74 5.54 7.11 4.99
CA HIS A 74 5.58 6.31 6.23
C HIS A 74 4.34 6.47 7.12
N SER A 75 3.14 6.69 6.52
CA SER A 75 1.89 6.90 7.26
C SER A 75 0.67 6.52 6.44
N ILE A 76 -0.03 5.47 6.84
CA ILE A 76 -1.29 5.03 6.21
C ILE A 76 -2.35 6.16 6.22
N ARG A 77 -2.39 6.98 7.27
CA ARG A 77 -3.27 8.16 7.32
C ARG A 77 -2.99 9.11 6.15
N LYS A 78 -1.73 9.47 5.95
CA LYS A 78 -1.32 10.37 4.84
C LYS A 78 -1.61 9.73 3.48
N THR A 79 -1.39 8.44 3.34
CA THR A 79 -1.71 7.71 2.09
C THR A 79 -3.19 7.76 1.80
N CYS A 80 -4.06 7.48 2.79
CA CYS A 80 -5.51 7.59 2.61
C CYS A 80 -5.95 9.02 2.24
N GLU A 81 -5.37 10.05 2.87
CA GLU A 81 -5.65 11.45 2.52
C GLU A 81 -5.22 11.77 1.08
N ARG A 82 -4.05 11.29 0.66
CA ARG A 82 -3.59 11.47 -0.72
C ARG A 82 -4.50 10.76 -1.72
N CYS A 83 -4.92 9.53 -1.44
CA CYS A 83 -5.86 8.79 -2.30
C CYS A 83 -7.22 9.49 -2.47
N LYS A 84 -7.63 10.39 -1.56
CA LYS A 84 -8.88 11.14 -1.71
C LYS A 84 -8.86 12.10 -2.89
N THR A 85 -7.71 12.67 -3.21
CA THR A 85 -7.53 13.75 -4.21
C THR A 85 -6.72 13.33 -5.42
N ASP A 86 -6.00 12.22 -5.35
CA ASP A 86 -5.16 11.73 -6.43
C ASP A 86 -5.96 10.82 -7.37
N VAL A 87 -6.13 11.27 -8.61
CA VAL A 87 -6.90 10.58 -9.64
C VAL A 87 -6.30 9.22 -10.00
N ALA A 88 -4.98 9.16 -10.11
CA ALA A 88 -4.28 7.93 -10.47
C ALA A 88 -4.40 6.86 -9.37
N TYR A 89 -4.36 7.27 -8.11
CA TYR A 89 -4.59 6.33 -7.01
C TYR A 89 -6.04 5.89 -6.90
N ARG A 90 -7.02 6.76 -7.16
CA ARG A 90 -8.42 6.35 -7.25
C ARG A 90 -8.63 5.31 -8.35
N TRP A 91 -8.05 5.53 -9.52
CA TRP A 91 -8.06 4.57 -10.62
C TRP A 91 -7.46 3.22 -10.21
N PHE A 92 -6.28 3.24 -9.58
CA PHE A 92 -5.59 2.04 -9.14
C PHE A 92 -6.37 1.27 -8.06
N LEU A 93 -7.06 1.98 -7.15
CA LEU A 93 -7.92 1.41 -6.13
C LEU A 93 -9.29 0.96 -6.67
N ARG A 94 -9.66 1.32 -7.90
CA ARG A 94 -10.98 1.10 -8.50
C ARG A 94 -12.11 1.77 -7.69
N ILE A 95 -11.86 2.97 -7.16
CA ILE A 95 -12.81 3.76 -6.36
C ILE A 95 -13.16 5.05 -7.10
N ASN A 96 -14.41 5.19 -7.51
CA ASN A 96 -14.89 6.35 -8.25
C ASN A 96 -14.90 7.65 -7.41
N PHE A 97 -15.09 8.82 -8.07
CA PHE A 97 -15.07 10.11 -7.40
C PHE A 97 -16.16 10.30 -6.34
N ASP A 98 -17.33 9.70 -6.54
CA ASP A 98 -18.48 9.72 -5.62
C ASP A 98 -18.32 8.72 -4.47
N GLU A 99 -17.38 7.78 -4.56
CA GLU A 99 -17.12 6.78 -3.53
C GLU A 99 -16.08 7.28 -2.52
N LYS A 100 -16.20 6.78 -1.29
CA LYS A 100 -15.32 7.17 -0.20
C LYS A 100 -14.07 6.28 -0.14
N ILE A 101 -12.91 6.90 -0.09
CA ILE A 101 -11.67 6.21 0.26
C ILE A 101 -11.79 5.70 1.71
N PRO A 102 -11.35 4.46 2.00
CA PRO A 102 -11.33 3.91 3.36
C PRO A 102 -10.58 4.81 4.34
N ASP A 103 -11.12 4.94 5.55
CA ASP A 103 -10.42 5.65 6.62
C ASP A 103 -9.25 4.80 7.14
N HIS A 104 -8.16 5.46 7.53
CA HIS A 104 -6.97 4.80 8.07
C HIS A 104 -7.26 3.97 9.31
N SER A 105 -8.28 4.32 10.11
CA SER A 105 -8.69 3.54 11.27
C SER A 105 -9.27 2.19 10.88
N THR A 106 -9.96 2.11 9.74
CA THR A 106 -10.49 0.86 9.19
C THR A 106 -9.36 -0.10 8.85
N TYR A 107 -8.28 0.41 8.21
CA TYR A 107 -7.08 -0.37 7.96
C TYR A 107 -6.48 -0.91 9.27
N SER A 108 -6.26 -0.03 10.25
CA SER A 108 -5.68 -0.40 11.54
C SER A 108 -6.52 -1.43 12.31
N GLN A 109 -7.85 -1.32 12.22
CA GLN A 109 -8.75 -2.30 12.84
C GLN A 109 -8.70 -3.67 12.13
N ASN A 110 -8.70 -3.70 10.80
CA ASN A 110 -8.58 -4.95 10.03
C ASN A 110 -7.21 -5.59 10.29
N LEU A 111 -6.12 -4.82 10.27
CA LEU A 111 -4.79 -5.30 10.62
C LEU A 111 -4.81 -6.00 11.99
N LYS A 112 -5.31 -5.32 13.02
CA LYS A 112 -5.31 -5.83 14.40
C LYS A 112 -6.22 -7.04 14.59
N ARG A 113 -7.39 -7.06 13.96
CA ARG A 113 -8.42 -8.07 14.20
C ARG A 113 -8.30 -9.31 13.33
N LYS A 114 -7.79 -9.16 12.09
CA LYS A 114 -7.81 -10.22 11.09
C LYS A 114 -6.42 -10.67 10.67
N PHE A 115 -5.47 -9.75 10.49
CA PHE A 115 -4.21 -10.04 9.82
C PHE A 115 -3.04 -10.24 10.79
N LEU A 116 -3.08 -9.61 11.97
CA LEU A 116 -2.01 -9.72 12.96
C LEU A 116 -1.92 -11.15 13.50
N GLY A 117 -0.72 -11.70 13.56
CA GLY A 117 -0.47 -13.07 14.00
C GLY A 117 -0.65 -14.13 12.91
N THR A 118 -0.98 -13.73 11.69
CA THR A 118 -0.99 -14.61 10.51
C THR A 118 0.28 -14.41 9.68
N ASP A 119 0.61 -15.40 8.83
CA ASP A 119 1.71 -15.30 7.85
C ASP A 119 1.30 -14.58 6.54
N LEU A 120 0.17 -13.89 6.57
CA LEU A 120 -0.45 -13.28 5.41
C LEU A 120 0.47 -12.25 4.71
N PHE A 121 1.10 -11.37 5.48
CA PHE A 121 1.97 -10.33 4.91
C PHE A 121 3.19 -10.92 4.20
N ASN A 122 3.80 -11.97 4.76
CA ASN A 122 4.92 -12.66 4.12
C ASN A 122 4.47 -13.32 2.81
N LYS A 123 3.31 -13.99 2.80
CA LYS A 123 2.76 -14.60 1.59
C LYS A 123 2.47 -13.58 0.49
N ILE A 124 1.84 -12.45 0.86
CA ILE A 124 1.55 -11.36 -0.08
C ILE A 124 2.85 -10.74 -0.59
N PHE A 125 3.81 -10.47 0.29
CA PHE A 125 5.09 -9.90 -0.08
C PHE A 125 5.87 -10.81 -1.03
N THR A 126 5.97 -12.10 -0.72
CA THR A 126 6.63 -13.09 -1.59
C THR A 126 5.97 -13.15 -2.96
N HIS A 127 4.63 -13.18 -3.01
CA HIS A 127 3.92 -13.20 -4.29
C HIS A 127 4.19 -11.95 -5.13
N ILE A 128 4.17 -10.75 -4.52
CA ILE A 128 4.48 -9.49 -5.21
C ILE A 128 5.93 -9.48 -5.74
N ILE A 129 6.88 -9.98 -4.97
CA ILE A 129 8.28 -10.13 -5.42
C ILE A 129 8.36 -11.07 -6.62
N ASP A 130 7.70 -12.22 -6.58
CA ASP A 130 7.70 -13.20 -7.66
C ASP A 130 7.10 -12.61 -8.95
N GLU A 131 5.97 -11.91 -8.85
CA GLU A 131 5.34 -11.23 -9.99
C GLU A 131 6.23 -10.09 -10.53
N SER A 132 6.84 -9.32 -9.64
CA SER A 132 7.77 -8.25 -10.02
C SER A 132 9.01 -8.79 -10.73
N TYR A 133 9.51 -9.95 -10.30
CA TYR A 133 10.61 -10.65 -10.97
C TYR A 133 10.21 -11.14 -12.35
N LYS A 134 9.06 -11.81 -12.49
CA LYS A 134 8.53 -12.27 -13.78
C LYS A 134 8.29 -11.12 -14.76
N ALA A 135 7.87 -9.97 -14.24
CA ALA A 135 7.66 -8.75 -15.03
C ALA A 135 8.97 -8.00 -15.38
N GLY A 136 10.13 -8.46 -14.90
CA GLY A 136 11.44 -7.87 -15.19
C GLY A 136 11.76 -6.58 -14.41
N PHE A 137 11.05 -6.29 -13.31
CA PHE A 137 11.34 -5.14 -12.45
C PHE A 137 12.47 -5.42 -11.45
N ILE A 138 12.76 -6.68 -11.18
CA ILE A 138 13.78 -7.11 -10.24
C ILE A 138 14.82 -7.92 -10.99
N ASP A 139 16.09 -7.50 -10.89
CA ASP A 139 17.25 -8.27 -11.34
C ASP A 139 17.88 -9.00 -10.14
N PRO A 140 17.78 -10.35 -10.08
CA PRO A 140 18.30 -11.11 -8.95
C PRO A 140 19.84 -11.18 -8.92
N GLU A 141 20.51 -10.85 -10.02
CA GLU A 141 21.98 -10.86 -10.09
C GLU A 141 22.58 -9.62 -9.42
N ASN A 142 21.83 -8.54 -9.28
CA ASN A 142 22.26 -7.28 -8.70
C ASN A 142 21.47 -6.96 -7.42
N VAL A 143 21.74 -7.66 -6.33
CA VAL A 143 21.12 -7.37 -5.02
C VAL A 143 22.03 -6.44 -4.22
N PHE A 144 21.56 -5.22 -3.95
CA PHE A 144 22.21 -4.28 -3.05
C PHE A 144 21.65 -4.45 -1.63
N GLY A 145 22.47 -4.89 -0.68
CA GLY A 145 22.13 -4.90 0.74
C GLY A 145 22.58 -3.59 1.40
N ASP A 146 21.62 -2.76 1.85
CA ASP A 146 21.94 -1.62 2.71
C ASP A 146 21.69 -2.00 4.17
N SER A 147 22.70 -1.78 5.02
CA SER A 147 22.58 -1.99 6.46
C SER A 147 22.20 -0.68 7.13
N THR A 148 20.90 -0.50 7.38
CA THR A 148 20.41 0.66 8.13
C THR A 148 20.59 0.41 9.64
N HIS A 149 21.39 1.22 10.31
CA HIS A 149 21.46 1.25 11.77
C HIS A 149 20.17 1.85 12.33
N VAL A 150 19.20 1.02 12.70
CA VAL A 150 18.01 1.45 13.45
C VAL A 150 18.43 1.68 14.90
N LYS A 151 18.61 2.93 15.30
CA LYS A 151 18.70 3.27 16.73
C LYS A 151 17.34 3.01 17.38
N ALA A 152 17.22 1.90 18.11
CA ALA A 152 16.06 1.68 18.94
C ALA A 152 15.97 2.81 19.99
N ASN A 153 14.87 3.56 19.98
CA ASN A 153 14.56 4.54 21.02
C ASN A 153 14.02 3.77 22.26
N ALA A 154 14.85 2.87 22.77
CA ALA A 154 14.51 2.04 23.92
C ALA A 154 14.67 2.87 25.20
N ASN A 155 13.66 2.82 26.05
CA ASN A 155 13.74 3.40 27.38
C ASN A 155 14.80 2.65 28.21
N LYS A 156 15.98 3.26 28.40
CA LYS A 156 17.10 2.69 29.15
C LYS A 156 16.78 2.25 30.59
N LYS A 157 15.64 2.68 31.14
CA LYS A 157 15.18 2.30 32.47
C LYS A 157 14.34 1.02 32.51
N LYS A 158 14.05 0.41 31.34
CA LYS A 158 13.28 -0.83 31.21
C LYS A 158 14.07 -1.88 30.43
N HIS A 159 15.23 -2.28 30.92
CA HIS A 159 15.98 -3.40 30.38
C HIS A 159 15.96 -4.57 31.37
N ILE A 160 15.94 -5.78 30.84
CA ILE A 160 16.12 -7.00 31.61
C ILE A 160 17.46 -7.57 31.17
N ASP A 161 18.43 -7.60 32.06
CA ASP A 161 19.72 -8.22 31.81
C ASP A 161 19.57 -9.75 31.77
N LYS A 162 19.77 -10.35 30.58
CA LYS A 162 19.89 -11.80 30.44
C LYS A 162 21.35 -12.17 30.35
N VAL A 163 21.84 -12.89 31.36
CA VAL A 163 23.17 -13.51 31.30
C VAL A 163 23.10 -14.72 30.36
N VAL A 164 23.76 -14.65 29.21
CA VAL A 164 23.90 -15.79 28.31
C VAL A 164 25.26 -16.43 28.61
N GLN A 165 25.25 -17.64 29.13
CA GLN A 165 26.49 -18.45 29.25
C GLN A 165 26.85 -18.98 27.85
N ILE A 166 27.96 -18.51 27.31
CA ILE A 166 28.52 -19.03 26.09
C ILE A 166 29.44 -20.18 26.46
N THR A 167 29.01 -21.41 26.25
CA THR A 167 29.87 -22.60 26.31
C THR A 167 30.75 -22.60 25.07
N LYS A 168 32.04 -22.35 25.22
CA LYS A 168 33.02 -22.60 24.17
C LYS A 168 33.25 -24.11 24.09
N ASN A 169 32.93 -24.70 22.95
CA ASN A 169 33.47 -26.01 22.54
C ASN A 169 34.83 -25.79 21.89
#